data_b1392b2743a52749ca85d7bef5828ea5
#
_entry.id   b1392b2743a52749ca85d7bef5828ea5
#
_cell.length_a   1.000
_cell.length_b   1.000
_cell.length_c   1.000
_cell.angle_alpha   90.00
_cell.angle_beta   90.00
_cell.angle_gamma   90.00
#
_symmetry.space_group_name_H-M   'P 1'
#
loop_
_entity.id
_entity.type
_entity.pdbx_description
1 polymer ?
#
loop_
_entity_poly.entity_id
_entity_poly.type
_entity_poly.pdbx_seq_one_letter_code
_entity_poly.pdbx_strand_id
1 'polypeptide(L)'
;MAPGSILVTGGTGQLATALAQVGGAAVRRVGRPEFDFDRPDTLAATFEASRPSLLVNAAAWTAVDTAETEPDAAGRANRDGPATLAALCADAGIPMIHVSTDYVFDGLKGAPYTESDPTSPTGVYGRTKLEGEQAVMAACPRAVVLRTSWVYSAAGKNFVRTMLGAAQKMPRLRVVADQRGCPTAARDLAAAILAIAPQLADAGPDQSGVFHACGAGETTWHGLATAVFEEAARHGHPVPAVDAIATADWPTPARRPPDSRLDCTKLARVFGVRLPEWRASLARTVDELLAPAAPPG
;
A
#
# COMPACT_ATOMS: atom_id res chain seq x y z
N MET A 1 -14.19 25.85 -11.31
CA MET A 1 -14.57 24.43 -11.56
C MET A 1 -14.80 23.77 -10.22
N ALA A 2 -15.89 23.04 -10.02
CA ALA A 2 -16.04 22.21 -8.83
C ALA A 2 -14.81 21.30 -8.72
N PRO A 3 -14.28 21.04 -7.52
CA PRO A 3 -13.17 20.11 -7.37
C PRO A 3 -13.59 18.78 -7.99
N GLY A 4 -12.83 18.33 -9.00
CA GLY A 4 -13.14 17.10 -9.71
C GLY A 4 -13.06 15.91 -8.74
N SER A 5 -13.90 14.90 -8.93
CA SER A 5 -13.92 13.72 -8.08
C SER A 5 -12.66 12.86 -8.31
N ILE A 6 -12.08 12.36 -7.23
CA ILE A 6 -11.00 11.37 -7.26
C ILE A 6 -11.65 9.98 -7.31
N LEU A 7 -11.42 9.22 -8.38
CA LEU A 7 -11.84 7.83 -8.47
C LEU A 7 -10.79 6.93 -7.82
N VAL A 8 -11.18 6.17 -6.81
CA VAL A 8 -10.29 5.25 -6.08
C VAL A 8 -10.75 3.81 -6.29
N THR A 9 -9.88 2.99 -6.87
CA THR A 9 -10.12 1.54 -7.00
C THR A 9 -9.66 0.78 -5.77
N GLY A 10 -10.07 -0.48 -5.62
CA GLY A 10 -9.67 -1.34 -4.51
C GLY A 10 -10.76 -1.65 -3.49
N GLY A 11 -11.98 -1.20 -3.75
CA GLY A 11 -13.17 -1.60 -2.97
C GLY A 11 -12.99 -1.41 -1.47
N THR A 12 -13.13 -2.48 -0.70
CA THR A 12 -12.99 -2.49 0.76
C THR A 12 -11.54 -2.67 1.25
N GLY A 13 -10.55 -2.57 0.34
CA GLY A 13 -9.12 -2.64 0.69
C GLY A 13 -8.70 -1.54 1.67
N GLN A 14 -7.62 -1.79 2.39
CA GLN A 14 -7.12 -0.92 3.46
C GLN A 14 -6.92 0.54 2.99
N LEU A 15 -6.16 0.72 1.91
CA LEU A 15 -5.85 2.06 1.39
C LEU A 15 -7.07 2.73 0.76
N ALA A 16 -7.88 2.00 -0.01
CA ALA A 16 -9.10 2.54 -0.61
C ALA A 16 -10.09 3.02 0.46
N THR A 17 -10.19 2.28 1.57
CA THR A 17 -11.01 2.67 2.74
C THR A 17 -10.44 3.93 3.40
N ALA A 18 -9.13 3.98 3.62
CA ALA A 18 -8.48 5.15 4.21
C ALA A 18 -8.62 6.40 3.33
N LEU A 19 -8.46 6.26 2.00
CA LEU A 19 -8.66 7.37 1.05
C LEU A 19 -10.08 7.92 1.09
N ALA A 20 -11.10 7.05 1.17
CA ALA A 20 -12.49 7.49 1.30
C ALA A 20 -12.76 8.20 2.65
N GLN A 21 -12.16 7.71 3.74
CA GLN A 21 -12.31 8.32 5.07
C GLN A 21 -11.65 9.70 5.15
N VAL A 22 -10.41 9.82 4.62
CA VAL A 22 -9.65 11.09 4.69
C VAL A 22 -10.16 12.10 3.66
N GLY A 23 -10.49 11.65 2.44
CA GLY A 23 -10.91 12.52 1.34
C GLY A 23 -12.40 12.87 1.33
N GLY A 24 -13.22 12.16 2.11
CA GLY A 24 -14.66 12.44 2.24
C GLY A 24 -15.36 12.48 0.89
N ALA A 25 -16.18 13.51 0.68
CA ALA A 25 -16.99 13.68 -0.54
C ALA A 25 -16.17 13.87 -1.84
N ALA A 26 -14.89 14.21 -1.75
CA ALA A 26 -14.03 14.33 -2.92
C ALA A 26 -13.62 12.98 -3.52
N VAL A 27 -13.79 11.87 -2.77
CA VAL A 27 -13.36 10.53 -3.15
C VAL A 27 -14.55 9.63 -3.45
N ARG A 28 -14.62 9.13 -4.69
CA ARG A 28 -15.50 8.01 -5.06
C ARG A 28 -14.70 6.73 -5.05
N ARG A 29 -15.04 5.82 -4.14
CA ARG A 29 -14.43 4.50 -4.03
C ARG A 29 -15.25 3.46 -4.80
N VAL A 30 -14.56 2.64 -5.62
CA VAL A 30 -15.18 1.58 -6.43
C VAL A 30 -14.47 0.22 -6.23
N GLY A 31 -15.21 -0.85 -6.42
CA GLY A 31 -14.72 -2.22 -6.32
C GLY A 31 -15.74 -3.22 -6.85
N ARG A 32 -15.46 -4.52 -6.71
CA ARG A 32 -16.37 -5.57 -7.18
C ARG A 32 -17.77 -5.44 -6.57
N PRO A 33 -18.81 -5.74 -7.34
CA PRO A 33 -18.82 -6.19 -8.75
C PRO A 33 -18.83 -5.04 -9.78
N GLU A 34 -18.99 -3.78 -9.36
CA GLU A 34 -19.08 -2.60 -10.20
C GLU A 34 -17.78 -2.32 -10.98
N PHE A 35 -16.66 -2.71 -10.41
CA PHE A 35 -15.32 -2.51 -10.94
C PHE A 35 -14.48 -3.76 -10.70
N ASP A 36 -14.23 -4.55 -11.76
CA ASP A 36 -13.60 -5.87 -11.66
C ASP A 36 -12.55 -6.08 -12.76
N PHE A 37 -11.29 -6.34 -12.39
CA PHE A 37 -10.20 -6.60 -13.32
C PHE A 37 -10.38 -7.92 -14.12
N ASP A 38 -11.18 -8.84 -13.63
CA ASP A 38 -11.57 -10.04 -14.38
C ASP A 38 -12.71 -9.77 -15.41
N ARG A 39 -13.27 -8.55 -15.39
CA ARG A 39 -14.33 -8.08 -16.28
C ARG A 39 -13.98 -6.69 -16.82
N PRO A 40 -13.09 -6.58 -17.84
CA PRO A 40 -12.54 -5.32 -18.34
C PRO A 40 -13.60 -4.30 -18.80
N ASP A 41 -14.76 -4.77 -19.28
CA ASP A 41 -15.91 -3.94 -19.64
C ASP A 41 -16.41 -3.06 -18.48
N THR A 42 -16.31 -3.55 -17.26
CA THR A 42 -16.73 -2.81 -16.07
C THR A 42 -15.81 -1.63 -15.76
N LEU A 43 -14.53 -1.69 -16.16
CA LEU A 43 -13.54 -0.64 -15.91
C LEU A 43 -13.87 0.63 -16.69
N ALA A 44 -14.08 0.49 -18.01
CA ALA A 44 -14.42 1.61 -18.89
C ALA A 44 -15.79 2.21 -18.49
N ALA A 45 -16.83 1.39 -18.29
CA ALA A 45 -18.15 1.84 -17.92
C ALA A 45 -18.15 2.65 -16.61
N THR A 46 -17.43 2.16 -15.58
CA THR A 46 -17.33 2.84 -14.28
C THR A 46 -16.50 4.12 -14.39
N PHE A 47 -15.42 4.12 -15.16
CA PHE A 47 -14.60 5.30 -15.41
C PHE A 47 -15.40 6.41 -16.10
N GLU A 48 -16.09 6.09 -17.19
CA GLU A 48 -16.94 7.02 -17.94
C GLU A 48 -18.07 7.60 -17.09
N ALA A 49 -18.76 6.74 -16.32
CA ALA A 49 -19.83 7.19 -15.42
C ALA A 49 -19.32 8.10 -14.29
N SER A 50 -18.06 7.90 -13.86
CA SER A 50 -17.44 8.67 -12.77
C SER A 50 -16.93 10.03 -13.22
N ARG A 51 -16.48 10.17 -14.48
CA ARG A 51 -15.81 11.36 -15.02
C ARG A 51 -14.76 11.93 -14.04
N PRO A 52 -13.80 11.13 -13.61
CA PRO A 52 -12.85 11.58 -12.59
C PRO A 52 -11.90 12.66 -13.14
N SER A 53 -11.38 13.50 -12.24
CA SER A 53 -10.25 14.39 -12.55
C SER A 53 -8.89 13.77 -12.19
N LEU A 54 -8.91 12.71 -11.40
CA LEU A 54 -7.74 11.90 -10.99
C LEU A 54 -8.21 10.48 -10.71
N LEU A 55 -7.44 9.50 -11.13
CA LEU A 55 -7.63 8.10 -10.75
C LEU A 55 -6.51 7.67 -9.80
N VAL A 56 -6.89 7.06 -8.65
CA VAL A 56 -5.96 6.40 -7.72
C VAL A 56 -6.21 4.90 -7.78
N ASN A 57 -5.28 4.15 -8.35
CA ASN A 57 -5.35 2.69 -8.36
C ASN A 57 -4.75 2.10 -7.09
N ALA A 58 -5.61 1.74 -6.13
CA ALA A 58 -5.27 1.00 -4.92
C ALA A 58 -5.73 -0.48 -4.98
N ALA A 59 -6.27 -0.93 -6.12
CA ALA A 59 -6.61 -2.33 -6.36
C ALA A 59 -5.38 -3.13 -6.77
N ALA A 60 -5.19 -4.29 -6.17
CA ALA A 60 -4.11 -5.21 -6.49
C ALA A 60 -4.41 -6.62 -5.96
N TRP A 61 -3.77 -7.62 -6.54
CA TRP A 61 -3.56 -8.91 -5.91
C TRP A 61 -2.44 -8.78 -4.88
N THR A 62 -2.76 -8.88 -3.60
CA THR A 62 -1.79 -8.69 -2.50
C THR A 62 -1.51 -9.96 -1.71
N ALA A 63 -2.13 -11.09 -2.07
CA ALA A 63 -1.87 -12.39 -1.48
C ALA A 63 -0.54 -12.95 -2.02
N VAL A 64 0.57 -12.53 -1.42
CA VAL A 64 1.94 -12.78 -1.91
C VAL A 64 2.21 -14.27 -2.12
N ASP A 65 1.85 -15.11 -1.15
CA ASP A 65 2.08 -16.57 -1.23
C ASP A 65 1.18 -17.25 -2.27
N THR A 66 -0.08 -16.84 -2.38
CA THR A 66 -1.01 -17.38 -3.37
C THR A 66 -0.67 -16.94 -4.79
N ALA A 67 0.01 -15.81 -4.97
CA ALA A 67 0.48 -15.39 -6.29
C ALA A 67 1.43 -16.42 -6.94
N GLU A 68 2.21 -17.16 -6.13
CA GLU A 68 3.11 -18.20 -6.66
C GLU A 68 2.35 -19.37 -7.34
N THR A 69 1.12 -19.65 -6.90
CA THR A 69 0.27 -20.71 -7.46
C THR A 69 -0.77 -20.18 -8.44
N GLU A 70 -1.03 -18.86 -8.44
CA GLU A 70 -2.03 -18.22 -9.30
C GLU A 70 -1.42 -17.03 -10.10
N PRO A 71 -0.34 -17.26 -10.86
CA PRO A 71 0.39 -16.17 -11.52
C PRO A 71 -0.45 -15.39 -12.55
N ASP A 72 -1.35 -16.06 -13.25
CA ASP A 72 -2.21 -15.42 -14.25
C ASP A 72 -3.23 -14.46 -13.60
N ALA A 73 -3.83 -14.87 -12.49
CA ALA A 73 -4.76 -14.01 -11.74
C ALA A 73 -4.03 -12.81 -11.13
N ALA A 74 -2.82 -13.05 -10.58
CA ALA A 74 -1.96 -11.97 -10.11
C ALA A 74 -1.56 -11.02 -11.25
N GLY A 75 -1.24 -11.55 -12.45
CA GLY A 75 -0.94 -10.76 -13.66
C GLY A 75 -2.10 -9.90 -14.11
N ARG A 76 -3.31 -10.46 -14.19
CA ARG A 76 -4.53 -9.67 -14.53
C ARG A 76 -4.76 -8.52 -13.56
N ALA A 77 -4.62 -8.77 -12.26
CA ALA A 77 -4.88 -7.75 -11.25
C ALA A 77 -3.77 -6.70 -11.11
N ASN A 78 -2.50 -7.11 -11.29
CA ASN A 78 -1.35 -6.26 -11.00
C ASN A 78 -0.72 -5.61 -12.24
N ARG A 79 -0.96 -6.15 -13.44
CA ARG A 79 -0.43 -5.66 -14.72
C ARG A 79 -1.54 -5.21 -15.67
N ASP A 80 -2.44 -6.13 -16.06
CA ASP A 80 -3.38 -5.88 -17.16
C ASP A 80 -4.46 -4.85 -16.77
N GLY A 81 -5.04 -4.99 -15.58
CA GLY A 81 -5.99 -4.02 -15.05
C GLY A 81 -5.40 -2.61 -14.92
N PRO A 82 -4.25 -2.42 -14.24
CA PRO A 82 -3.56 -1.14 -14.19
C PRO A 82 -3.21 -0.55 -15.56
N ALA A 83 -2.78 -1.39 -16.54
CA ALA A 83 -2.52 -0.93 -17.91
C ALA A 83 -3.78 -0.35 -18.58
N THR A 84 -4.92 -1.04 -18.44
CA THR A 84 -6.22 -0.57 -18.95
C THR A 84 -6.60 0.78 -18.32
N LEU A 85 -6.43 0.93 -17.01
CA LEU A 85 -6.73 2.18 -16.32
C LEU A 85 -5.83 3.32 -16.76
N ALA A 86 -4.55 3.03 -16.99
CA ALA A 86 -3.59 4.02 -17.47
C ALA A 86 -3.96 4.52 -18.87
N ALA A 87 -4.40 3.63 -19.77
CA ALA A 87 -4.89 4.01 -21.09
C ALA A 87 -6.14 4.91 -20.99
N LEU A 88 -7.13 4.55 -20.17
CA LEU A 88 -8.31 5.38 -19.93
C LEU A 88 -7.96 6.77 -19.39
N CYS A 89 -6.99 6.86 -18.48
CA CYS A 89 -6.51 8.14 -17.95
C CYS A 89 -5.81 8.98 -19.03
N ALA A 90 -4.99 8.35 -19.87
CA ALA A 90 -4.30 9.02 -20.97
C ALA A 90 -5.28 9.58 -22.00
N ASP A 91 -6.26 8.78 -22.43
CA ASP A 91 -7.32 9.18 -23.37
C ASP A 91 -8.17 10.33 -22.83
N ALA A 92 -8.43 10.34 -21.52
CA ALA A 92 -9.15 11.41 -20.85
C ALA A 92 -8.28 12.63 -20.49
N GLY A 93 -6.95 12.56 -20.70
CA GLY A 93 -6.02 13.64 -20.36
C GLY A 93 -5.88 13.90 -18.85
N ILE A 94 -6.21 12.93 -17.98
CA ILE A 94 -6.13 13.07 -16.53
C ILE A 94 -4.93 12.33 -15.93
N PRO A 95 -4.40 12.76 -14.77
CA PRO A 95 -3.34 12.04 -14.08
C PRO A 95 -3.83 10.74 -13.44
N MET A 96 -2.89 9.82 -13.20
CA MET A 96 -3.10 8.57 -12.47
C MET A 96 -2.08 8.43 -11.34
N ILE A 97 -2.51 8.01 -10.16
CA ILE A 97 -1.62 7.52 -9.10
C ILE A 97 -1.79 6.01 -9.02
N HIS A 98 -0.70 5.25 -9.23
CA HIS A 98 -0.68 3.79 -9.13
C HIS A 98 0.13 3.35 -7.92
N VAL A 99 -0.50 2.60 -7.00
CA VAL A 99 0.18 2.09 -5.80
C VAL A 99 0.91 0.80 -6.13
N SER A 100 2.20 0.78 -5.88
CA SER A 100 3.10 -0.37 -6.06
C SER A 100 3.73 -0.80 -4.72
N THR A 101 4.81 -1.58 -4.78
CA THR A 101 5.36 -2.31 -3.64
C THR A 101 6.88 -2.26 -3.60
N ASP A 102 7.44 -2.42 -2.41
CA ASP A 102 8.83 -2.68 -2.12
C ASP A 102 9.33 -4.05 -2.64
N TYR A 103 8.42 -5.01 -2.91
CA TYR A 103 8.73 -6.34 -3.46
C TYR A 103 9.26 -6.32 -4.90
N VAL A 104 9.35 -5.16 -5.54
CA VAL A 104 10.06 -4.99 -6.82
C VAL A 104 11.59 -5.10 -6.65
N PHE A 105 12.09 -5.08 -5.44
CA PHE A 105 13.51 -5.22 -5.08
C PHE A 105 13.82 -6.59 -4.50
N ASP A 106 15.08 -7.04 -4.65
CA ASP A 106 15.56 -8.34 -4.12
C ASP A 106 15.92 -8.32 -2.63
N GLY A 107 16.10 -7.12 -2.06
CA GLY A 107 16.47 -6.96 -0.65
C GLY A 107 17.95 -7.15 -0.35
N LEU A 108 18.84 -7.15 -1.34
CA LEU A 108 20.27 -7.45 -1.15
C LEU A 108 21.16 -6.21 -1.09
N LYS A 109 20.61 -5.00 -1.24
CA LYS A 109 21.38 -3.75 -1.23
C LYS A 109 22.04 -3.45 0.13
N GLY A 110 21.42 -3.85 1.25
CA GLY A 110 21.92 -3.55 2.60
C GLY A 110 21.73 -2.08 3.04
N ALA A 111 21.05 -1.27 2.23
CA ALA A 111 20.70 0.12 2.51
C ALA A 111 19.31 0.41 1.94
N PRO A 112 18.61 1.49 2.35
CA PRO A 112 17.34 1.87 1.76
C PRO A 112 17.42 2.03 0.24
N TYR A 113 16.44 1.47 -0.48
CA TYR A 113 16.34 1.59 -1.94
C TYR A 113 15.86 2.97 -2.32
N THR A 114 16.46 3.52 -3.36
CA THR A 114 16.01 4.73 -4.07
C THR A 114 15.25 4.34 -5.33
N GLU A 115 14.53 5.27 -5.93
CA GLU A 115 13.77 5.03 -7.16
C GLU A 115 14.65 4.72 -8.38
N SER A 116 15.93 5.09 -8.33
CA SER A 116 16.92 4.81 -9.39
C SER A 116 17.64 3.47 -9.23
N ASP A 117 17.47 2.78 -8.11
CA ASP A 117 18.07 1.46 -7.93
C ASP A 117 17.44 0.42 -8.88
N PRO A 118 18.22 -0.54 -9.38
CA PRO A 118 17.71 -1.58 -10.25
C PRO A 118 16.68 -2.45 -9.52
N THR A 119 15.57 -2.73 -10.20
CA THR A 119 14.54 -3.65 -9.71
C THR A 119 14.91 -5.09 -10.02
N SER A 120 14.67 -6.01 -9.08
CA SER A 120 14.97 -7.44 -9.20
C SER A 120 13.99 -8.25 -8.33
N PRO A 121 12.70 -8.35 -8.69
CA PRO A 121 11.70 -9.04 -7.89
C PRO A 121 11.99 -10.53 -7.78
N THR A 122 11.86 -11.09 -6.58
CA THR A 122 12.21 -12.49 -6.27
C THR A 122 11.03 -13.47 -6.35
N GLY A 123 9.79 -12.98 -6.51
CA GLY A 123 8.56 -13.78 -6.58
C GLY A 123 7.56 -13.22 -7.57
N VAL A 124 6.46 -13.97 -7.79
CA VAL A 124 5.40 -13.63 -8.75
C VAL A 124 4.73 -12.30 -8.41
N TYR A 125 4.43 -12.07 -7.13
CA TYR A 125 3.82 -10.82 -6.69
C TYR A 125 4.66 -9.59 -7.08
N GLY A 126 5.93 -9.58 -6.71
CA GLY A 126 6.84 -8.47 -7.05
C GLY A 126 7.00 -8.28 -8.55
N ARG A 127 7.13 -9.39 -9.32
CA ARG A 127 7.24 -9.35 -10.77
C ARG A 127 6.00 -8.76 -11.42
N THR A 128 4.80 -9.25 -11.08
CA THR A 128 3.55 -8.75 -11.68
C THR A 128 3.28 -7.28 -11.31
N LYS A 129 3.67 -6.84 -10.10
CA LYS A 129 3.61 -5.42 -9.72
C LYS A 129 4.57 -4.56 -10.53
N LEU A 130 5.81 -5.01 -10.75
CA LEU A 130 6.79 -4.31 -11.59
C LEU A 130 6.33 -4.20 -13.06
N GLU A 131 5.81 -5.29 -13.61
CA GLU A 131 5.21 -5.29 -14.96
C GLU A 131 4.06 -4.27 -15.06
N GLY A 132 3.26 -4.14 -13.99
CA GLY A 132 2.21 -3.12 -13.89
C GLY A 132 2.75 -1.70 -13.84
N GLU A 133 3.81 -1.43 -13.07
CA GLU A 133 4.49 -0.13 -13.07
C GLU A 133 4.92 0.27 -14.49
N GLN A 134 5.58 -0.66 -15.20
CA GLN A 134 6.08 -0.45 -16.55
C GLN A 134 4.94 -0.17 -17.54
N ALA A 135 3.85 -0.96 -17.47
CA ALA A 135 2.68 -0.78 -18.31
C ALA A 135 1.97 0.56 -18.07
N VAL A 136 1.82 0.95 -16.80
CA VAL A 136 1.22 2.24 -16.41
C VAL A 136 2.06 3.41 -16.92
N MET A 137 3.38 3.37 -16.71
CA MET A 137 4.28 4.43 -17.16
C MET A 137 4.34 4.55 -18.69
N ALA A 138 4.24 3.43 -19.41
CA ALA A 138 4.21 3.42 -20.88
C ALA A 138 2.90 4.00 -21.45
N ALA A 139 1.77 3.73 -20.78
CA ALA A 139 0.45 4.13 -21.27
C ALA A 139 0.03 5.56 -20.84
N CYS A 140 0.44 6.02 -19.65
CA CYS A 140 0.01 7.30 -19.09
C CYS A 140 1.23 8.18 -18.74
N PRO A 141 1.60 9.19 -19.56
CA PRO A 141 2.73 10.07 -19.27
C PRO A 141 2.60 10.90 -17.99
N ARG A 142 1.36 11.07 -17.51
CA ARG A 142 1.04 11.79 -16.26
C ARG A 142 0.87 10.87 -15.06
N ALA A 143 1.38 9.65 -15.14
CA ALA A 143 1.28 8.70 -14.04
C ALA A 143 2.33 8.98 -12.94
N VAL A 144 1.90 8.81 -11.70
CA VAL A 144 2.73 8.71 -10.50
C VAL A 144 2.62 7.30 -9.96
N VAL A 145 3.71 6.56 -9.93
CA VAL A 145 3.80 5.24 -9.30
C VAL A 145 4.33 5.44 -7.88
N LEU A 146 3.56 5.02 -6.86
CA LEU A 146 3.97 5.08 -5.46
C LEU A 146 4.32 3.68 -4.96
N ARG A 147 5.60 3.36 -4.81
CA ARG A 147 6.04 2.15 -4.12
C ARG A 147 5.92 2.37 -2.62
N THR A 148 5.23 1.46 -1.95
CA THR A 148 5.03 1.48 -0.50
C THR A 148 5.36 0.12 0.11
N SER A 149 5.39 0.01 1.43
CA SER A 149 5.74 -1.23 2.13
C SER A 149 4.91 -1.42 3.39
N TRP A 150 4.68 -2.67 3.76
CA TRP A 150 4.13 -3.12 5.05
C TRP A 150 2.88 -2.33 5.49
N VAL A 151 1.92 -2.19 4.58
CA VAL A 151 0.70 -1.40 4.82
C VAL A 151 -0.18 -2.06 5.87
N TYR A 152 -0.58 -1.28 6.87
CA TYR A 152 -1.52 -1.68 7.91
C TYR A 152 -2.58 -0.61 8.18
N SER A 153 -3.69 -1.00 8.79
CA SER A 153 -4.79 -0.11 9.15
C SER A 153 -5.69 -0.72 10.21
N ALA A 154 -6.60 0.05 10.77
CA ALA A 154 -7.68 -0.46 11.62
C ALA A 154 -8.70 -1.32 10.85
N ALA A 155 -8.78 -1.19 9.51
CA ALA A 155 -9.67 -1.96 8.65
C ALA A 155 -8.94 -3.10 7.91
N GLY A 156 -9.69 -4.13 7.52
CA GLY A 156 -9.17 -5.24 6.70
C GLY A 156 -8.21 -6.17 7.46
N LYS A 157 -7.64 -7.14 6.74
CA LYS A 157 -6.65 -8.10 7.27
C LYS A 157 -5.24 -7.53 7.10
N ASN A 158 -4.47 -7.44 8.18
CA ASN A 158 -3.08 -7.00 8.15
C ASN A 158 -2.29 -7.54 9.35
N PHE A 159 -0.98 -7.29 9.37
CA PHE A 159 -0.08 -7.82 10.40
C PHE A 159 -0.44 -7.32 11.82
N VAL A 160 -0.74 -6.02 11.98
CA VAL A 160 -1.08 -5.43 13.29
C VAL A 160 -2.30 -6.12 13.89
N ARG A 161 -3.38 -6.25 13.12
CA ARG A 161 -4.61 -6.94 13.57
C ARG A 161 -4.37 -8.43 13.83
N THR A 162 -3.51 -9.07 13.03
CA THR A 162 -3.14 -10.47 13.22
C THR A 162 -2.41 -10.66 14.57
N MET A 163 -1.47 -9.77 14.90
CA MET A 163 -0.76 -9.82 16.17
C MET A 163 -1.70 -9.60 17.36
N LEU A 164 -2.55 -8.59 17.32
CA LEU A 164 -3.55 -8.35 18.37
C LEU A 164 -4.49 -9.55 18.56
N GLY A 165 -4.98 -10.14 17.47
CA GLY A 165 -5.83 -11.33 17.53
C GLY A 165 -5.10 -12.58 18.04
N ALA A 166 -3.83 -12.74 17.73
CA ALA A 166 -3.00 -13.85 18.22
C ALA A 166 -2.73 -13.73 19.73
N ALA A 167 -2.50 -12.52 20.23
CA ALA A 167 -2.26 -12.27 21.65
C ALA A 167 -3.42 -12.72 22.55
N GLN A 168 -4.66 -12.69 22.03
CA GLN A 168 -5.84 -13.18 22.79
C GLN A 168 -5.84 -14.71 22.98
N LYS A 169 -5.06 -15.44 22.19
CA LYS A 169 -5.12 -16.91 22.11
C LYS A 169 -3.82 -17.59 22.53
N MET A 170 -2.70 -16.88 22.45
CA MET A 170 -1.36 -17.45 22.60
C MET A 170 -0.52 -16.62 23.56
N PRO A 171 0.04 -17.23 24.62
CA PRO A 171 0.92 -16.52 25.56
C PRO A 171 2.32 -16.29 24.99
N ARG A 172 2.67 -16.92 23.85
CA ARG A 172 3.96 -16.80 23.18
C ARG A 172 3.79 -16.86 21.67
N LEU A 173 4.52 -16.00 20.96
CA LEU A 173 4.51 -15.91 19.50
C LEU A 173 5.96 -16.00 18.99
N ARG A 174 6.11 -16.52 17.76
CA ARG A 174 7.39 -16.56 17.03
C ARG A 174 7.29 -15.61 15.85
N VAL A 175 8.19 -14.63 15.75
CA VAL A 175 8.13 -13.61 14.68
C VAL A 175 9.52 -13.40 14.06
N VAL A 176 9.55 -13.33 12.72
CA VAL A 176 10.79 -13.16 11.94
C VAL A 176 11.46 -11.82 12.29
N ALA A 177 12.78 -11.89 12.57
CA ALA A 177 13.59 -10.76 13.04
C ALA A 177 14.69 -10.32 12.05
N ASP A 178 14.90 -11.06 10.96
CA ASP A 178 15.93 -10.82 9.95
C ASP A 178 15.39 -10.24 8.62
N GLN A 179 14.10 -9.83 8.59
CA GLN A 179 13.52 -9.05 7.51
C GLN A 179 13.31 -7.61 7.97
N ARG A 180 13.83 -6.63 7.21
CA ARG A 180 13.75 -5.20 7.51
C ARG A 180 12.86 -4.47 6.50
N GLY A 181 12.09 -3.50 6.96
CA GLY A 181 11.20 -2.70 6.12
C GLY A 181 10.68 -1.45 6.83
N CYS A 182 9.80 -0.73 6.16
CA CYS A 182 9.19 0.51 6.65
C CYS A 182 7.68 0.31 6.81
N PRO A 183 7.17 0.13 8.04
CA PRO A 183 5.72 0.00 8.26
C PRO A 183 4.98 1.29 7.85
N THR A 184 3.85 1.13 7.16
CA THR A 184 3.10 2.25 6.61
C THR A 184 1.63 2.18 7.01
N ALA A 185 1.16 3.15 7.78
CA ALA A 185 -0.27 3.26 8.06
C ALA A 185 -1.03 3.71 6.81
N ALA A 186 -2.07 2.98 6.43
CA ALA A 186 -2.88 3.29 5.25
C ALA A 186 -3.49 4.70 5.30
N ARG A 187 -3.81 5.20 6.50
CA ARG A 187 -4.31 6.56 6.70
C ARG A 187 -3.27 7.63 6.33
N ASP A 188 -2.01 7.41 6.70
CA ASP A 188 -0.93 8.36 6.40
C ASP A 188 -0.56 8.31 4.91
N LEU A 189 -0.57 7.12 4.30
CA LEU A 189 -0.40 6.99 2.85
C LEU A 189 -1.56 7.65 2.09
N ALA A 190 -2.79 7.51 2.57
CA ALA A 190 -3.96 8.19 2.00
C ALA A 190 -3.83 9.72 2.10
N ALA A 191 -3.40 10.24 3.25
CA ALA A 191 -3.14 11.67 3.43
C ALA A 191 -2.04 12.18 2.48
N ALA A 192 -0.96 11.42 2.30
CA ALA A 192 0.11 11.73 1.36
C ALA A 192 -0.40 11.77 -0.10
N ILE A 193 -1.19 10.76 -0.53
CA ILE A 193 -1.81 10.71 -1.86
C ILE A 193 -2.70 11.93 -2.09
N LEU A 194 -3.54 12.30 -1.11
CA LEU A 194 -4.44 13.44 -1.22
C LEU A 194 -3.70 14.80 -1.20
N ALA A 195 -2.53 14.88 -0.57
CA ALA A 195 -1.66 16.06 -0.63
C ALA A 195 -0.94 16.19 -1.99
N ILE A 196 -0.63 15.08 -2.66
CA ILE A 196 -0.06 15.05 -4.01
C ILE A 196 -1.13 15.38 -5.07
N ALA A 197 -2.36 14.89 -4.91
CA ALA A 197 -3.43 14.96 -5.90
C ALA A 197 -3.65 16.36 -6.53
N PRO A 198 -3.78 17.46 -5.78
CA PRO A 198 -3.98 18.79 -6.37
C PRO A 198 -2.76 19.28 -7.17
N GLN A 199 -1.56 18.82 -6.86
CA GLN A 199 -0.33 19.20 -7.54
C GLN A 199 -0.22 18.57 -8.93
N LEU A 200 -1.00 17.51 -9.21
CA LEU A 200 -0.99 16.80 -10.51
C LEU A 200 -1.87 17.46 -11.56
N ALA A 201 -2.72 18.44 -11.21
CA ALA A 201 -3.56 19.14 -12.17
C ALA A 201 -2.73 19.84 -13.25
N ASP A 202 -1.70 20.57 -12.81
CA ASP A 202 -0.77 21.33 -13.65
C ASP A 202 0.66 20.77 -13.57
N ALA A 203 0.79 19.44 -13.39
CA ALA A 203 2.07 18.78 -13.14
C ALA A 203 3.06 18.94 -14.30
N GLY A 204 4.27 19.37 -13.95
CA GLY A 204 5.41 19.33 -14.86
C GLY A 204 6.03 17.92 -14.95
N PRO A 205 7.02 17.71 -15.82
CA PRO A 205 7.64 16.40 -16.06
C PRO A 205 8.25 15.78 -14.79
N ASP A 206 8.77 16.57 -13.86
CA ASP A 206 9.38 16.07 -12.62
C ASP A 206 8.36 15.50 -11.63
N GLN A 207 7.06 15.79 -11.82
CA GLN A 207 5.96 15.33 -10.97
C GLN A 207 5.31 14.04 -11.48
N SER A 208 5.85 13.41 -12.51
CA SER A 208 5.48 12.08 -12.99
C SER A 208 6.61 11.08 -12.75
N GLY A 209 6.30 9.78 -12.83
CA GLY A 209 7.28 8.73 -12.65
C GLY A 209 7.15 7.97 -11.33
N VAL A 210 8.21 7.28 -10.95
CA VAL A 210 8.25 6.43 -9.74
C VAL A 210 8.70 7.23 -8.53
N PHE A 211 8.01 7.03 -7.40
CA PHE A 211 8.31 7.60 -6.10
C PHE A 211 8.14 6.55 -5.01
N HIS A 212 8.89 6.68 -3.93
CA HIS A 212 8.74 5.88 -2.72
C HIS A 212 7.91 6.63 -1.68
N ALA A 213 6.93 5.94 -1.06
CA ALA A 213 6.02 6.52 -0.09
C ALA A 213 5.73 5.51 1.03
N CYS A 214 6.49 5.56 2.12
CA CYS A 214 6.29 4.70 3.29
C CYS A 214 6.43 5.52 4.58
N GLY A 215 6.02 4.93 5.71
CA GLY A 215 6.22 5.52 7.04
C GLY A 215 7.70 5.80 7.30
N ALA A 216 8.02 6.92 7.93
CA ALA A 216 9.39 7.25 8.30
C ALA A 216 9.91 6.27 9.36
N GLY A 217 11.22 5.99 9.30
CA GLY A 217 11.86 4.99 10.14
C GLY A 217 11.77 3.57 9.57
N GLU A 218 12.36 2.63 10.28
CA GLU A 218 12.50 1.24 9.86
C GLU A 218 12.38 0.28 11.05
N THR A 219 12.04 -0.96 10.80
CA THR A 219 12.04 -2.03 11.80
C THR A 219 12.10 -3.41 11.15
N THR A 220 12.03 -4.47 11.98
CA THR A 220 11.78 -5.86 11.54
C THR A 220 10.33 -6.25 11.83
N TRP A 221 9.87 -7.40 11.31
CA TRP A 221 8.54 -7.92 11.69
C TRP A 221 8.46 -8.18 13.21
N HIS A 222 9.55 -8.70 13.80
CA HIS A 222 9.64 -8.87 15.26
C HIS A 222 9.54 -7.53 15.99
N GLY A 223 10.29 -6.51 15.55
CA GLY A 223 10.23 -5.18 16.14
C GLY A 223 8.86 -4.52 16.00
N LEU A 224 8.18 -4.72 14.85
CA LEU A 224 6.81 -4.26 14.65
C LEU A 224 5.82 -4.97 15.59
N ALA A 225 5.93 -6.32 15.75
CA ALA A 225 5.09 -7.08 16.68
C ALA A 225 5.28 -6.63 18.12
N THR A 226 6.54 -6.44 18.55
CA THR A 226 6.86 -5.93 19.91
C THR A 226 6.22 -4.57 20.14
N ALA A 227 6.35 -3.64 19.18
CA ALA A 227 5.74 -2.32 19.28
C ALA A 227 4.19 -2.37 19.29
N VAL A 228 3.57 -3.30 18.55
CA VAL A 228 2.11 -3.50 18.62
C VAL A 228 1.69 -3.87 20.04
N PHE A 229 2.43 -4.74 20.71
CA PHE A 229 2.09 -5.18 22.07
C PHE A 229 2.43 -4.12 23.14
N GLU A 230 3.49 -3.34 22.96
CA GLU A 230 3.80 -2.18 23.80
C GLU A 230 2.63 -1.18 23.80
N GLU A 231 2.10 -0.85 22.61
CA GLU A 231 0.94 0.05 22.51
C GLU A 231 -0.34 -0.60 23.04
N ALA A 232 -0.58 -1.87 22.76
CA ALA A 232 -1.77 -2.60 23.20
C ALA A 232 -1.84 -2.75 24.72
N ALA A 233 -0.69 -2.84 25.41
CA ALA A 233 -0.60 -2.89 26.87
C ALA A 233 -1.25 -1.67 27.54
N ARG A 234 -1.19 -0.50 26.89
CA ARG A 234 -1.81 0.74 27.40
C ARG A 234 -3.34 0.65 27.49
N HIS A 235 -3.93 -0.28 26.73
CA HIS A 235 -5.36 -0.58 26.71
C HIS A 235 -5.72 -1.84 27.51
N GLY A 236 -4.80 -2.38 28.32
CA GLY A 236 -5.02 -3.61 29.07
C GLY A 236 -5.14 -4.88 28.20
N HIS A 237 -4.69 -4.82 26.94
CA HIS A 237 -4.69 -5.97 26.04
C HIS A 237 -3.57 -6.97 26.43
N PRO A 238 -3.78 -8.29 26.23
CA PRO A 238 -2.74 -9.29 26.50
C PRO A 238 -1.44 -9.02 25.76
N VAL A 239 -0.31 -9.20 26.45
CA VAL A 239 1.04 -9.03 25.92
C VAL A 239 1.75 -10.39 25.93
N PRO A 240 1.81 -11.13 24.82
CA PRO A 240 2.50 -12.40 24.75
C PRO A 240 4.02 -12.19 24.73
N ALA A 241 4.79 -13.22 25.12
CA ALA A 241 6.21 -13.26 24.83
C ALA A 241 6.42 -13.36 23.31
N VAL A 242 7.39 -12.60 22.75
CA VAL A 242 7.66 -12.60 21.32
C VAL A 242 9.10 -13.12 21.09
N ASP A 243 9.20 -14.34 20.56
CA ASP A 243 10.50 -14.92 20.23
C ASP A 243 10.94 -14.45 18.83
N ALA A 244 12.15 -13.94 18.75
CA ALA A 244 12.79 -13.62 17.48
C ALA A 244 13.25 -14.92 16.79
N ILE A 245 12.86 -15.10 15.52
CA ILE A 245 13.26 -16.23 14.69
C ILE A 245 13.87 -15.75 13.37
N ALA A 246 14.64 -16.59 12.71
CA ALA A 246 15.12 -16.33 11.36
C ALA A 246 14.04 -16.65 10.31
N THR A 247 14.15 -16.06 9.13
CA THR A 247 13.29 -16.38 7.97
C THR A 247 13.31 -17.88 7.64
N ALA A 248 14.46 -18.55 7.80
CA ALA A 248 14.60 -19.98 7.58
C ALA A 248 13.73 -20.84 8.52
N ASP A 249 13.39 -20.33 9.71
CA ASP A 249 12.54 -21.01 10.69
C ASP A 249 11.02 -20.83 10.41
N TRP A 250 10.71 -20.03 9.39
CA TRP A 250 9.32 -19.75 8.97
C TRP A 250 9.18 -19.83 7.44
N PRO A 251 9.32 -21.03 6.87
CA PRO A 251 9.24 -21.20 5.42
C PRO A 251 7.87 -20.79 4.87
N THR A 252 7.88 -20.07 3.75
CA THR A 252 6.68 -19.59 3.04
C THR A 252 6.82 -19.85 1.55
N PRO A 253 5.70 -20.04 0.80
CA PRO A 253 5.74 -20.28 -0.65
C PRO A 253 6.52 -19.20 -1.41
N ALA A 254 6.23 -17.94 -1.13
CA ALA A 254 6.93 -16.84 -1.76
C ALA A 254 8.21 -16.46 -0.98
N ARG A 255 9.29 -16.19 -1.70
CA ARG A 255 10.50 -15.61 -1.14
C ARG A 255 10.27 -14.14 -0.79
N ARG A 256 10.63 -13.75 0.42
CA ARG A 256 10.55 -12.36 0.90
C ARG A 256 11.91 -11.69 0.87
N PRO A 257 12.01 -10.41 0.43
CA PRO A 257 13.26 -9.68 0.48
C PRO A 257 13.73 -9.49 1.94
N PRO A 258 15.01 -9.75 2.26
CA PRO A 258 15.52 -9.57 3.62
C PRO A 258 15.60 -8.10 4.06
N ASP A 259 15.76 -7.16 3.13
CA ASP A 259 15.82 -5.73 3.40
C ASP A 259 15.10 -4.95 2.29
N SER A 260 13.86 -4.55 2.56
CA SER A 260 13.02 -3.83 1.59
C SER A 260 12.79 -2.36 1.98
N ARG A 261 13.68 -1.77 2.76
CA ARG A 261 13.57 -0.36 3.18
C ARG A 261 13.61 0.57 1.98
N LEU A 262 12.77 1.59 2.01
CA LEU A 262 12.62 2.57 0.95
C LEU A 262 13.10 3.95 1.41
N ASP A 263 13.88 4.65 0.57
CA ASP A 263 14.21 6.05 0.72
C ASP A 263 13.11 6.90 0.06
N CYS A 264 12.47 7.77 0.84
CA CYS A 264 11.38 8.63 0.39
C CYS A 264 11.84 10.09 0.11
N THR A 265 13.14 10.34 0.00
CA THR A 265 13.70 11.69 -0.18
C THR A 265 13.19 12.36 -1.46
N LYS A 266 13.03 11.60 -2.55
CA LYS A 266 12.49 12.12 -3.82
C LYS A 266 11.07 12.66 -3.65
N LEU A 267 10.19 11.91 -2.97
CA LEU A 267 8.81 12.34 -2.69
C LEU A 267 8.80 13.68 -1.92
N ALA A 268 9.63 13.79 -0.89
CA ALA A 268 9.74 15.01 -0.09
C ALA A 268 10.28 16.19 -0.90
N ARG A 269 11.25 15.95 -1.78
CA ARG A 269 11.85 17.01 -2.60
C ARG A 269 10.87 17.53 -3.66
N VAL A 270 10.12 16.62 -4.33
CA VAL A 270 9.27 16.98 -5.48
C VAL A 270 7.91 17.50 -5.02
N PHE A 271 7.29 16.86 -4.04
CA PHE A 271 5.92 17.15 -3.61
C PHE A 271 5.84 17.85 -2.23
N GLY A 272 6.94 17.98 -1.51
CA GLY A 272 6.92 18.50 -0.14
C GLY A 272 6.26 17.55 0.87
N VAL A 273 6.05 16.29 0.50
CA VAL A 273 5.30 15.30 1.30
C VAL A 273 6.24 14.35 2.02
N ARG A 274 6.03 14.19 3.33
CA ARG A 274 6.70 13.18 4.17
C ARG A 274 5.65 12.47 5.01
N LEU A 275 5.71 11.15 5.05
CA LEU A 275 4.86 10.38 5.96
C LEU A 275 5.43 10.47 7.40
N PRO A 276 4.56 10.39 8.42
CA PRO A 276 4.98 10.39 9.83
C PRO A 276 5.85 9.17 10.19
N GLU A 277 6.53 9.27 11.34
CA GLU A 277 7.23 8.15 11.97
C GLU A 277 6.27 6.98 12.22
N TRP A 278 6.67 5.77 11.81
CA TRP A 278 5.82 4.59 11.86
C TRP A 278 5.32 4.26 13.27
N ARG A 279 6.12 4.51 14.32
CA ARG A 279 5.70 4.26 15.71
C ARG A 279 4.54 5.16 16.13
N ALA A 280 4.58 6.44 15.78
CA ALA A 280 3.48 7.37 16.06
C ALA A 280 2.19 6.98 15.30
N SER A 281 2.33 6.50 14.07
CA SER A 281 1.22 6.01 13.26
C SER A 281 0.66 4.69 13.79
N LEU A 282 1.53 3.81 14.30
CA LEU A 282 1.12 2.57 14.94
C LEU A 282 0.31 2.82 16.21
N ALA A 283 0.79 3.73 17.08
CA ALA A 283 0.07 4.09 18.30
C ALA A 283 -1.37 4.53 18.00
N ARG A 284 -1.56 5.46 17.03
CA ARG A 284 -2.89 5.90 16.60
C ARG A 284 -3.76 4.76 16.05
N THR A 285 -3.16 3.83 15.30
CA THR A 285 -3.89 2.68 14.74
C THR A 285 -4.30 1.69 15.82
N VAL A 286 -3.45 1.43 16.81
CA VAL A 286 -3.76 0.55 17.95
C VAL A 286 -4.82 1.21 18.84
N ASP A 287 -4.72 2.52 19.11
CA ASP A 287 -5.74 3.28 19.82
C ASP A 287 -7.12 3.15 19.13
N GLU A 288 -7.17 3.30 17.78
CA GLU A 288 -8.41 3.14 17.00
C GLU A 288 -8.98 1.71 17.09
N LEU A 289 -8.11 0.69 17.11
CA LEU A 289 -8.51 -0.72 17.18
C LEU A 289 -9.02 -1.16 18.56
N LEU A 290 -8.47 -0.57 19.61
CA LEU A 290 -8.72 -0.97 21.00
C LEU A 290 -9.52 0.07 21.81
N ALA A 291 -9.82 1.23 21.21
CA ALA A 291 -10.72 2.19 21.83
C ALA A 291 -12.07 1.53 22.15
N PRO A 292 -12.65 1.77 23.33
CA PRO A 292 -14.01 1.33 23.62
C PRO A 292 -14.96 1.91 22.57
N ALA A 293 -15.90 1.07 22.08
CA ALA A 293 -16.92 1.55 21.17
C ALA A 293 -17.62 2.78 21.80
N ALA A 294 -17.74 3.88 21.05
CA ALA A 294 -18.49 5.03 21.54
C ALA A 294 -19.90 4.55 21.92
N PRO A 295 -20.45 4.99 23.05
CA PRO A 295 -21.82 4.64 23.43
C PRO A 295 -22.76 5.04 22.27
N PRO A 296 -23.77 4.20 21.95
CA PRO A 296 -24.74 4.57 20.94
C PRO A 296 -25.41 5.89 21.38
N GLY A 297 -25.28 6.91 20.51
CA GLY A 297 -25.92 8.21 20.69
C GLY A 297 -27.43 8.13 20.49
#